data_b60d5fd27d44525f02653a12cb9d9828
#
_entry.id   b60d5fd27d44525f02653a12cb9d9828
#
_cell.length_a   1.000
_cell.length_b   1.000
_cell.length_c   1.000
_cell.angle_alpha   90.00
_cell.angle_beta   90.00
_cell.angle_gamma   90.00
#
_symmetry.space_group_name_H-M   'P 1'
#
loop_
_entity.id
_entity.type
_entity.pdbx_description
1 polymer ?
#
loop_
_entity_poly.entity_id
_entity_poly.type
_entity_poly.pdbx_seq_one_letter_code
_entity_poly.pdbx_strand_id
1 'polypeptide(L)'
;HFVHRIPHRGFEALLSARFLWYNEPRKRKRGAKMEGSILRAYISENIEKAQRENIPSTVSKFLDSASLSAASALARSTAGRFIFWGGFEGAERVIMLSVPDYIESDDPNEIFTVYSDECPLSAVRIEKDKFSDIGHRDYLGAVMGLGLTRESVGDICVQPDGCDIIALPNAAKYIEDNLTGAGRATLKAKLIPLGEVRAPQVSIKEMNITVASPRLDAVAGEIFSLSRSAAAQAIASGAVTVNDEQVLKADRRLSPKDKIVLRGKGRAILGEEFTQTKKGRVRIGVKKSV
;
A
#
# COMPACT_ATOMS: atom_id res chain seq x y z
N HIS A 1 -7.45 -13.82 -47.16
CA HIS A 1 -8.72 -14.34 -46.60
C HIS A 1 -8.48 -15.71 -45.99
N PHE A 2 -8.12 -15.80 -44.71
CA PHE A 2 -8.40 -16.98 -43.88
C PHE A 2 -8.42 -16.48 -42.42
N VAL A 3 -9.62 -16.33 -41.89
CA VAL A 3 -9.87 -16.04 -40.48
C VAL A 3 -9.94 -17.38 -39.78
N HIS A 4 -8.91 -17.74 -38.99
CA HIS A 4 -8.96 -18.87 -38.09
C HIS A 4 -9.77 -18.51 -36.85
N ARG A 5 -10.98 -19.03 -36.77
CA ARG A 5 -11.79 -19.10 -35.56
C ARG A 5 -11.14 -20.08 -34.59
N ILE A 6 -10.70 -19.60 -33.44
CA ILE A 6 -10.29 -20.41 -32.30
C ILE A 6 -11.55 -20.83 -31.53
N PRO A 7 -11.73 -22.11 -31.20
CA PRO A 7 -12.97 -22.60 -30.57
C PRO A 7 -13.04 -22.20 -29.08
N HIS A 8 -14.18 -21.65 -28.70
CA HIS A 8 -14.54 -21.15 -27.36
C HIS A 8 -14.57 -22.15 -26.19
N ARG A 9 -14.11 -23.39 -26.34
CA ARG A 9 -14.22 -24.44 -25.28
C ARG A 9 -13.03 -24.57 -24.33
N GLY A 10 -11.94 -23.82 -24.54
CA GLY A 10 -10.74 -23.88 -23.68
C GLY A 10 -10.72 -22.87 -22.52
N PHE A 11 -11.57 -21.85 -22.57
CA PHE A 11 -11.50 -20.71 -21.64
C PHE A 11 -12.20 -20.96 -20.30
N GLU A 12 -13.29 -21.73 -20.30
CA GLU A 12 -14.02 -22.04 -19.05
C GLU A 12 -13.28 -23.03 -18.13
N ALA A 13 -12.50 -23.95 -18.69
CA ALA A 13 -11.73 -24.91 -17.89
C ALA A 13 -10.54 -24.28 -17.15
N LEU A 14 -9.97 -23.21 -17.69
CA LEU A 14 -8.89 -22.45 -17.04
C LEU A 14 -9.40 -21.52 -15.94
N LEU A 15 -10.61 -21.01 -16.04
CA LEU A 15 -11.27 -20.24 -14.98
C LEU A 15 -11.65 -21.10 -13.78
N SER A 16 -12.11 -22.34 -14.00
CA SER A 16 -12.50 -23.25 -12.92
C SER A 16 -11.30 -23.76 -12.11
N ALA A 17 -10.13 -23.98 -12.71
CA ALA A 17 -8.92 -24.40 -12.01
C ALA A 17 -8.31 -23.26 -11.16
N ARG A 18 -8.46 -22.00 -11.56
CA ARG A 18 -8.06 -20.83 -10.75
C ARG A 18 -8.99 -20.59 -9.54
N PHE A 19 -10.26 -21.00 -9.64
CA PHE A 19 -11.25 -20.80 -8.57
C PHE A 19 -11.09 -21.78 -7.39
N LEU A 20 -10.58 -22.99 -7.62
CA LEU A 20 -10.44 -24.02 -6.59
C LEU A 20 -9.31 -23.76 -5.58
N TRP A 21 -8.33 -22.96 -5.92
CA TRP A 21 -7.23 -22.59 -4.99
C TRP A 21 -7.59 -21.48 -4.01
N TYR A 22 -8.66 -20.74 -4.25
CA TYR A 22 -9.05 -19.57 -3.45
C TYR A 22 -10.06 -19.89 -2.34
N ASN A 23 -10.75 -21.03 -2.40
CA ASN A 23 -11.89 -21.37 -1.53
C ASN A 23 -11.66 -22.53 -0.57
N GLU A 24 -10.44 -22.91 -0.22
CA GLU A 24 -10.27 -23.78 0.94
C GLU A 24 -10.51 -23.01 2.24
N PRO A 25 -11.48 -23.41 3.10
CA PRO A 25 -11.69 -22.80 4.40
C PRO A 25 -10.55 -23.19 5.34
N ARG A 26 -9.43 -22.47 5.29
CA ARG A 26 -8.39 -22.61 6.31
C ARG A 26 -8.95 -22.11 7.63
N LYS A 27 -9.10 -23.06 8.58
CA LYS A 27 -9.41 -22.82 10.00
C LYS A 27 -8.70 -21.54 10.48
N ARG A 28 -9.50 -20.61 11.06
CA ARG A 28 -9.05 -19.38 11.71
C ARG A 28 -7.87 -19.65 12.65
N LYS A 29 -6.65 -19.49 12.16
CA LYS A 29 -5.50 -19.17 13.00
C LYS A 29 -5.40 -17.66 12.98
N ARG A 30 -5.49 -17.03 14.15
CA ARG A 30 -5.20 -15.61 14.41
C ARG A 30 -3.99 -15.19 13.59
N GLY A 31 -4.09 -14.06 12.85
CA GLY A 31 -3.15 -13.52 11.88
C GLY A 31 -1.68 -13.84 12.15
N ALA A 32 -1.20 -14.93 11.63
CA ALA A 32 0.22 -15.20 11.56
C ALA A 32 0.77 -14.22 10.51
N LYS A 33 1.57 -13.25 10.96
CA LYS A 33 2.49 -12.53 10.08
C LYS A 33 3.19 -13.62 9.27
N MET A 34 3.12 -13.53 7.93
CA MET A 34 3.87 -14.41 7.06
C MET A 34 5.34 -14.23 7.43
N GLU A 35 6.01 -15.28 7.93
CA GLU A 35 7.43 -15.19 8.27
C GLU A 35 8.21 -14.74 7.04
N GLY A 36 9.20 -13.88 7.21
CA GLY A 36 9.91 -13.23 6.10
C GLY A 36 10.50 -14.22 5.08
N SER A 37 10.79 -15.46 5.46
CA SER A 37 11.22 -16.54 4.58
C SER A 37 10.10 -17.02 3.64
N ILE A 38 8.88 -17.15 4.15
CA ILE A 38 7.69 -17.58 3.38
C ILE A 38 7.30 -16.48 2.37
N LEU A 39 7.33 -15.23 2.80
CA LEU A 39 7.08 -14.10 1.92
C LEU A 39 8.11 -14.04 0.77
N ARG A 40 9.38 -14.21 1.07
CA ARG A 40 10.44 -14.23 0.05
C ARG A 40 10.25 -15.35 -0.96
N ALA A 41 9.96 -16.57 -0.49
CA ALA A 41 9.70 -17.71 -1.37
C ALA A 41 8.48 -17.44 -2.28
N TYR A 42 7.39 -16.93 -1.71
CA TYR A 42 6.19 -16.54 -2.47
C TYR A 42 6.50 -15.50 -3.55
N ILE A 43 7.22 -14.42 -3.21
CA ILE A 43 7.55 -13.36 -4.17
C ILE A 43 8.50 -13.91 -5.25
N SER A 44 9.53 -14.69 -4.88
CA SER A 44 10.48 -15.25 -5.85
C SER A 44 9.79 -16.16 -6.87
N GLU A 45 8.88 -17.03 -6.43
CA GLU A 45 8.09 -17.90 -7.31
C GLU A 45 7.23 -17.08 -8.29
N ASN A 46 6.60 -16.00 -7.79
CA ASN A 46 5.78 -15.15 -8.65
C ASN A 46 6.63 -14.28 -9.60
N ILE A 47 7.84 -13.88 -9.22
CA ILE A 47 8.78 -13.21 -10.13
C ILE A 47 9.14 -14.13 -11.30
N GLU A 48 9.53 -15.38 -11.03
CA GLU A 48 9.87 -16.36 -12.06
C GLU A 48 8.70 -16.59 -13.03
N LYS A 49 7.48 -16.66 -12.49
CA LYS A 49 6.27 -16.78 -13.29
C LYS A 49 6.05 -15.55 -14.17
N ALA A 50 6.11 -14.35 -13.61
CA ALA A 50 5.92 -13.09 -14.35
C ALA A 50 6.96 -12.92 -15.47
N GLN A 51 8.20 -13.27 -15.22
CA GLN A 51 9.26 -13.25 -16.24
C GLN A 51 9.00 -14.22 -17.39
N ARG A 52 8.45 -15.41 -17.11
CA ARG A 52 8.07 -16.38 -18.15
C ARG A 52 6.89 -15.91 -19.00
N GLU A 53 5.91 -15.26 -18.37
CA GLU A 53 4.72 -14.73 -19.05
C GLU A 53 5.06 -13.51 -19.92
N ASN A 54 6.15 -12.80 -19.57
CA ASN A 54 6.65 -11.62 -20.28
C ASN A 54 5.59 -10.52 -20.48
N ILE A 55 4.76 -10.29 -19.46
CA ILE A 55 3.76 -9.24 -19.38
C ILE A 55 3.90 -8.49 -18.03
N PRO A 56 3.41 -7.24 -17.91
CA PRO A 56 3.38 -6.58 -16.61
C PRO A 56 2.47 -7.36 -15.67
N SER A 57 3.03 -7.82 -14.55
CA SER A 57 2.32 -8.74 -13.65
C SER A 57 2.60 -8.42 -12.19
N THR A 58 1.59 -8.61 -11.34
CA THR A 58 1.81 -8.53 -9.90
C THR A 58 2.54 -9.75 -9.38
N VAL A 59 3.55 -9.53 -8.57
CA VAL A 59 4.33 -10.59 -7.89
C VAL A 59 4.05 -10.62 -6.39
N SER A 60 3.18 -9.78 -5.89
CA SER A 60 2.74 -9.81 -4.51
C SER A 60 1.27 -9.44 -4.38
N LYS A 61 0.69 -9.78 -3.23
CA LYS A 61 -0.54 -9.17 -2.72
C LYS A 61 -0.20 -7.82 -2.08
N PHE A 62 -1.21 -7.09 -1.58
CA PHE A 62 -0.94 -5.85 -0.85
C PHE A 62 -0.03 -6.11 0.36
N LEU A 63 1.07 -5.39 0.37
CA LEU A 63 2.11 -5.49 1.38
C LEU A 63 1.77 -4.58 2.58
N ASP A 64 2.05 -5.05 3.78
CA ASP A 64 2.15 -4.19 4.96
C ASP A 64 3.57 -3.61 5.08
N SER A 65 3.79 -2.68 6.00
CA SER A 65 5.09 -2.02 6.15
C SER A 65 6.27 -2.99 6.39
N ALA A 66 6.04 -4.11 7.08
CA ALA A 66 7.08 -5.09 7.33
C ALA A 66 7.39 -5.92 6.07
N SER A 67 6.34 -6.33 5.36
CA SER A 67 6.44 -7.06 4.10
C SER A 67 7.03 -6.20 2.98
N LEU A 68 6.72 -4.90 2.95
CA LEU A 68 7.27 -3.94 1.98
C LEU A 68 8.79 -3.83 2.11
N SER A 69 9.32 -3.77 3.34
CA SER A 69 10.77 -3.75 3.58
C SER A 69 11.46 -5.00 3.02
N ALA A 70 10.88 -6.19 3.27
CA ALA A 70 11.41 -7.45 2.76
C ALA A 70 11.33 -7.54 1.22
N ALA A 71 10.20 -7.11 0.64
CA ALA A 71 9.99 -7.09 -0.80
C ALA A 71 10.96 -6.10 -1.50
N SER A 72 11.16 -4.91 -0.91
CA SER A 72 12.12 -3.92 -1.41
C SER A 72 13.57 -4.43 -1.38
N ALA A 73 13.95 -5.16 -0.32
CA ALA A 73 15.28 -5.80 -0.27
C ALA A 73 15.44 -6.88 -1.34
N LEU A 74 14.40 -7.68 -1.57
CA LEU A 74 14.39 -8.71 -2.61
C LEU A 74 14.46 -8.10 -4.01
N ALA A 75 13.69 -7.05 -4.30
CA ALA A 75 13.71 -6.32 -5.57
C ALA A 75 15.12 -5.81 -5.92
N ARG A 76 15.86 -5.28 -4.92
CA ARG A 76 17.24 -4.82 -5.10
C ARG A 76 18.25 -5.95 -5.37
N SER A 77 17.97 -7.17 -4.95
CA SER A 77 18.86 -8.33 -5.08
C SER A 77 18.52 -9.26 -6.24
N THR A 78 17.39 -9.02 -6.91
CA THR A 78 16.89 -9.86 -8.01
C THR A 78 17.00 -9.10 -9.32
N ALA A 79 17.44 -9.79 -10.38
CA ALA A 79 17.45 -9.22 -11.72
C ALA A 79 16.00 -8.99 -12.19
N GLY A 80 15.76 -7.82 -12.80
CA GLY A 80 14.45 -7.41 -13.28
C GLY A 80 14.04 -6.02 -12.80
N ARG A 81 13.01 -5.48 -13.41
CA ARG A 81 12.44 -4.17 -13.09
C ARG A 81 11.19 -4.34 -12.24
N PHE A 82 11.17 -3.71 -11.06
CA PHE A 82 10.08 -3.84 -10.10
C PHE A 82 9.56 -2.47 -9.68
N ILE A 83 8.23 -2.33 -9.64
CA ILE A 83 7.53 -1.11 -9.23
C ILE A 83 6.62 -1.44 -8.04
N PHE A 84 6.58 -0.57 -7.04
CA PHE A 84 5.62 -0.65 -5.93
C PHE A 84 4.48 0.34 -6.19
N TRP A 85 3.26 -0.17 -6.29
CA TRP A 85 2.10 0.61 -6.70
C TRP A 85 0.85 0.25 -5.90
N GLY A 86 0.06 1.25 -5.53
CA GLY A 86 -1.19 1.08 -4.77
C GLY A 86 -2.43 1.65 -5.45
N GLY A 87 -2.34 1.96 -6.78
CA GLY A 87 -3.46 2.46 -7.56
C GLY A 87 -3.55 3.99 -7.67
N PHE A 88 -2.86 4.73 -6.80
CA PHE A 88 -2.77 6.20 -6.85
C PHE A 88 -1.47 6.67 -6.18
N GLU A 89 -1.09 7.91 -6.43
CA GLU A 89 0.11 8.51 -5.84
C GLU A 89 -0.03 8.66 -4.31
N GLY A 90 0.96 8.18 -3.58
CA GLY A 90 1.00 8.26 -2.12
C GLY A 90 0.22 7.17 -1.39
N ALA A 91 -0.25 6.14 -2.07
CA ALA A 91 -0.88 4.98 -1.46
C ALA A 91 0.02 4.36 -0.37
N GLU A 92 -0.59 3.98 0.76
CA GLU A 92 0.14 3.36 1.88
C GLU A 92 0.31 1.85 1.68
N ARG A 93 -0.69 1.23 1.08
CA ARG A 93 -0.69 -0.19 0.76
C ARG A 93 -0.38 -0.37 -0.71
N VAL A 94 0.68 -1.10 -0.98
CA VAL A 94 1.16 -1.30 -2.34
C VAL A 94 1.30 -2.78 -2.66
N ILE A 95 1.17 -3.11 -3.93
CA ILE A 95 1.62 -4.38 -4.51
C ILE A 95 3.00 -4.19 -5.12
N MET A 96 3.73 -5.27 -5.34
CA MET A 96 4.97 -5.28 -6.12
C MET A 96 4.66 -5.82 -7.52
N LEU A 97 5.02 -5.06 -8.52
CA LEU A 97 4.88 -5.38 -9.95
C LEU A 97 6.21 -5.82 -10.52
N SER A 98 6.21 -6.82 -11.40
CA SER A 98 7.30 -7.10 -12.32
C SER A 98 6.97 -6.48 -13.68
N VAL A 99 7.88 -5.68 -14.23
CA VAL A 99 7.70 -4.99 -15.51
C VAL A 99 8.75 -5.49 -16.50
N PRO A 100 8.33 -6.04 -17.66
CA PRO A 100 9.24 -6.46 -18.71
C PRO A 100 10.09 -5.31 -19.25
N ASP A 101 11.30 -5.63 -19.72
CA ASP A 101 12.28 -4.62 -20.17
C ASP A 101 11.85 -3.87 -21.43
N TYR A 102 10.98 -4.45 -22.27
CA TYR A 102 10.46 -3.80 -23.47
C TYR A 102 9.43 -2.68 -23.18
N ILE A 103 8.94 -2.58 -21.94
CA ILE A 103 8.05 -1.50 -21.51
C ILE A 103 8.93 -0.35 -21.00
N GLU A 104 8.94 0.77 -21.69
CA GLU A 104 9.83 1.91 -21.37
C GLU A 104 9.35 2.69 -20.14
N SER A 105 8.04 2.78 -19.90
CA SER A 105 7.48 3.56 -18.79
C SER A 105 7.70 2.90 -17.43
N ASP A 106 7.95 3.73 -16.43
CA ASP A 106 7.93 3.38 -14.99
C ASP A 106 6.64 3.85 -14.29
N ASP A 107 5.72 4.51 -15.01
CA ASP A 107 4.42 4.90 -14.46
C ASP A 107 3.39 3.77 -14.68
N PRO A 108 2.90 3.12 -13.62
CA PRO A 108 1.88 2.08 -13.74
C PRO A 108 0.59 2.56 -14.43
N ASN A 109 0.24 3.84 -14.32
CA ASN A 109 -0.96 4.36 -14.97
C ASN A 109 -0.78 4.39 -16.49
N GLU A 110 0.40 4.72 -17.00
CA GLU A 110 0.71 4.64 -18.42
C GLU A 110 0.77 3.18 -18.88
N ILE A 111 1.43 2.30 -18.12
CA ILE A 111 1.54 0.87 -18.42
C ILE A 111 0.14 0.26 -18.58
N PHE A 112 -0.74 0.45 -17.59
CA PHE A 112 -2.07 -0.15 -17.58
C PHE A 112 -3.12 0.62 -18.39
N THR A 113 -2.76 1.72 -19.04
CA THR A 113 -3.52 2.29 -20.14
C THR A 113 -3.41 1.41 -21.39
N VAL A 114 -2.23 0.84 -21.65
CA VAL A 114 -1.97 -0.06 -22.79
C VAL A 114 -2.34 -1.50 -22.46
N TYR A 115 -2.02 -1.96 -21.24
CA TYR A 115 -2.25 -3.33 -20.75
C TYR A 115 -3.41 -3.37 -19.75
N SER A 116 -4.57 -2.84 -20.15
CA SER A 116 -5.73 -2.70 -19.24
C SER A 116 -6.24 -4.03 -18.68
N ASP A 117 -6.20 -5.09 -19.50
CA ASP A 117 -6.71 -6.42 -19.13
C ASP A 117 -5.80 -7.12 -18.10
N GLU A 118 -4.53 -6.74 -18.04
CA GLU A 118 -3.55 -7.23 -17.08
C GLU A 118 -3.46 -6.37 -15.82
N CYS A 119 -4.26 -5.29 -15.71
CA CYS A 119 -4.22 -4.42 -14.55
C CYS A 119 -4.54 -5.21 -13.26
N PRO A 120 -3.58 -5.30 -12.32
CA PRO A 120 -3.74 -6.12 -11.13
C PRO A 120 -4.55 -5.46 -10.02
N LEU A 121 -5.01 -4.24 -10.23
CA LEU A 121 -5.81 -3.47 -9.29
C LEU A 121 -7.13 -3.05 -9.91
N SER A 122 -8.14 -2.97 -9.06
CA SER A 122 -9.45 -2.40 -9.36
C SER A 122 -9.88 -1.47 -8.24
N ALA A 123 -10.77 -0.53 -8.55
CA ALA A 123 -11.34 0.38 -7.57
C ALA A 123 -12.84 0.19 -7.43
N VAL A 124 -13.33 0.31 -6.20
CA VAL A 124 -14.76 0.23 -5.87
C VAL A 124 -15.15 1.51 -5.16
N ARG A 125 -16.09 2.25 -5.69
CA ARG A 125 -16.75 3.36 -5.01
C ARG A 125 -17.86 2.84 -4.15
N ILE A 126 -17.84 3.23 -2.89
CA ILE A 126 -18.89 2.94 -1.91
C ILE A 126 -19.59 4.25 -1.59
N GLU A 127 -20.87 4.32 -1.88
CA GLU A 127 -21.75 5.41 -1.46
C GLU A 127 -22.48 5.01 -0.17
N LYS A 128 -22.56 5.93 0.79
CA LYS A 128 -23.33 5.75 2.03
C LYS A 128 -24.59 6.59 2.02
N ASP A 129 -25.56 6.24 2.85
CA ASP A 129 -26.69 7.10 3.10
C ASP A 129 -26.25 8.43 3.79
N LYS A 130 -27.04 9.50 3.60
CA LYS A 130 -26.69 10.86 4.04
C LYS A 130 -26.64 11.04 5.56
N PHE A 131 -27.27 10.14 6.31
CA PHE A 131 -27.44 10.28 7.75
C PHE A 131 -26.43 9.47 8.55
N SER A 132 -25.70 8.59 7.90
CA SER A 132 -24.73 7.73 8.56
C SER A 132 -23.38 8.45 8.73
N ASP A 133 -22.86 8.41 9.95
CA ASP A 133 -21.51 8.86 10.28
C ASP A 133 -20.63 7.62 10.49
N ILE A 134 -20.01 7.16 9.41
CA ILE A 134 -19.11 6.02 9.38
C ILE A 134 -17.77 6.42 8.80
N GLY A 135 -16.71 5.89 9.40
CA GLY A 135 -15.33 6.19 9.02
C GLY A 135 -14.56 4.99 8.53
N HIS A 136 -13.27 5.17 8.37
CA HIS A 136 -12.35 4.15 7.85
C HIS A 136 -12.47 2.79 8.55
N ARG A 137 -12.64 2.77 9.88
CA ARG A 137 -12.74 1.52 10.66
C ARG A 137 -14.00 0.75 10.34
N ASP A 138 -15.11 1.44 10.09
CA ASP A 138 -16.39 0.83 9.80
C ASP A 138 -16.36 0.20 8.40
N TYR A 139 -15.86 0.92 7.40
CA TYR A 139 -15.65 0.37 6.06
C TYR A 139 -14.70 -0.84 6.07
N LEU A 140 -13.56 -0.72 6.76
CA LEU A 140 -12.61 -1.84 6.87
C LEU A 140 -13.25 -3.04 7.57
N GLY A 141 -14.01 -2.80 8.65
CA GLY A 141 -14.71 -3.85 9.37
C GLY A 141 -15.75 -4.55 8.51
N ALA A 142 -16.53 -3.79 7.73
CA ALA A 142 -17.52 -4.33 6.81
C ALA A 142 -16.88 -5.18 5.69
N VAL A 143 -15.83 -4.67 5.07
CA VAL A 143 -15.08 -5.41 4.02
C VAL A 143 -14.45 -6.69 4.57
N MET A 144 -13.83 -6.63 5.75
CA MET A 144 -13.27 -7.83 6.40
C MET A 144 -14.36 -8.80 6.84
N GLY A 145 -15.54 -8.29 7.18
CA GLY A 145 -16.73 -9.10 7.52
C GLY A 145 -17.23 -9.97 6.36
N LEU A 146 -16.93 -9.60 5.11
CA LEU A 146 -17.20 -10.42 3.92
C LEU A 146 -16.26 -11.66 3.83
N GLY A 147 -15.27 -11.79 4.72
CA GLY A 147 -14.31 -12.90 4.71
C GLY A 147 -13.08 -12.65 3.82
N LEU A 148 -12.94 -11.44 3.26
CA LEU A 148 -11.75 -11.06 2.50
C LEU A 148 -10.52 -10.98 3.40
N THR A 149 -9.34 -11.26 2.84
CA THR A 149 -8.06 -11.08 3.54
C THR A 149 -7.57 -9.64 3.39
N ARG A 150 -6.86 -9.13 4.41
CA ARG A 150 -6.30 -7.77 4.34
C ARG A 150 -5.31 -7.58 3.18
N GLU A 151 -4.70 -8.68 2.74
CA GLU A 151 -3.74 -8.72 1.63
C GLU A 151 -4.40 -8.56 0.25
N SER A 152 -5.71 -8.77 0.14
CA SER A 152 -6.46 -8.56 -1.10
C SER A 152 -7.05 -7.14 -1.23
N VAL A 153 -6.94 -6.32 -0.16
CA VAL A 153 -7.51 -4.98 -0.09
C VAL A 153 -6.41 -3.96 0.17
N GLY A 154 -6.35 -2.96 -0.67
CA GLY A 154 -5.45 -1.82 -0.59
C GLY A 154 -5.92 -0.73 0.39
N ASP A 155 -5.81 0.51 -0.04
CA ASP A 155 -6.25 1.65 0.74
C ASP A 155 -7.76 1.88 0.63
N ILE A 156 -8.34 2.42 1.70
CA ILE A 156 -9.71 2.88 1.79
C ILE A 156 -9.69 4.40 1.91
N CYS A 157 -10.03 5.07 0.82
CA CYS A 157 -10.00 6.52 0.68
C CYS A 157 -11.35 7.10 1.12
N VAL A 158 -11.49 7.44 2.40
CA VAL A 158 -12.77 7.95 2.95
C VAL A 158 -13.08 9.34 2.41
N GLN A 159 -14.34 9.55 2.04
CA GLN A 159 -14.90 10.79 1.54
C GLN A 159 -16.16 11.14 2.37
N PRO A 160 -16.66 12.39 2.33
CA PRO A 160 -17.87 12.77 3.03
C PRO A 160 -19.12 11.96 2.64
N ASP A 161 -19.19 11.52 1.40
CA ASP A 161 -20.30 10.78 0.79
C ASP A 161 -20.10 9.25 0.76
N GLY A 162 -18.93 8.75 1.22
CA GLY A 162 -18.63 7.33 1.17
C GLY A 162 -17.16 7.03 1.25
N CYS A 163 -16.67 6.13 0.41
CA CYS A 163 -15.23 5.87 0.23
C CYS A 163 -14.94 5.26 -1.14
N ASP A 164 -13.68 5.36 -1.57
CA ASP A 164 -13.15 4.58 -2.69
C ASP A 164 -12.19 3.54 -2.14
N ILE A 165 -12.32 2.29 -2.54
CA ILE A 165 -11.52 1.15 -2.05
C ILE A 165 -10.70 0.59 -3.20
N ILE A 166 -9.39 0.49 -3.02
CA ILE A 166 -8.51 -0.20 -3.96
C ILE A 166 -8.44 -1.67 -3.53
N ALA A 167 -8.55 -2.58 -4.47
CA ALA A 167 -8.47 -4.01 -4.19
C ALA A 167 -7.92 -4.79 -5.39
N LEU A 168 -7.54 -6.04 -5.16
CA LEU A 168 -7.30 -6.98 -6.26
C LEU A 168 -8.60 -7.21 -7.04
N PRO A 169 -8.59 -7.46 -8.35
CA PRO A 169 -9.79 -7.49 -9.19
C PRO A 169 -10.91 -8.39 -8.65
N ASN A 170 -10.58 -9.62 -8.23
CA ASN A 170 -11.57 -10.53 -7.67
C ASN A 170 -12.15 -10.04 -6.34
N ALA A 171 -11.34 -9.38 -5.50
CA ALA A 171 -11.80 -8.82 -4.24
C ALA A 171 -12.68 -7.59 -4.48
N ALA A 172 -12.32 -6.75 -5.46
CA ALA A 172 -13.12 -5.59 -5.86
C ALA A 172 -14.50 -6.01 -6.36
N LYS A 173 -14.55 -7.01 -7.25
CA LYS A 173 -15.82 -7.56 -7.74
C LYS A 173 -16.66 -8.16 -6.61
N TYR A 174 -16.02 -8.89 -5.70
CA TYR A 174 -16.71 -9.48 -4.56
C TYR A 174 -17.27 -8.40 -3.59
N ILE A 175 -16.54 -7.30 -3.39
CA ILE A 175 -17.01 -6.14 -2.63
C ILE A 175 -18.22 -5.52 -3.33
N GLU A 176 -18.15 -5.28 -4.65
CA GLU A 176 -19.26 -4.72 -5.43
C GLU A 176 -20.54 -5.55 -5.25
N ASP A 177 -20.43 -6.86 -5.34
CA ASP A 177 -21.58 -7.76 -5.33
C ASP A 177 -22.18 -7.99 -3.92
N ASN A 178 -21.39 -7.81 -2.84
CA ASN A 178 -21.79 -8.26 -1.51
C ASN A 178 -21.77 -7.19 -0.42
N LEU A 179 -21.13 -6.03 -0.63
CA LEU A 179 -21.05 -4.99 0.40
C LEU A 179 -22.28 -4.09 0.37
N THR A 180 -23.24 -4.40 1.22
CA THR A 180 -24.54 -3.68 1.30
C THR A 180 -24.70 -2.83 2.55
N GLY A 181 -23.80 -2.93 3.53
CA GLY A 181 -23.89 -2.16 4.77
C GLY A 181 -22.64 -2.17 5.62
N ALA A 182 -22.50 -1.17 6.48
CA ALA A 182 -21.48 -1.09 7.52
C ALA A 182 -22.14 -0.58 8.81
N GLY A 183 -22.20 -1.43 9.84
CA GLY A 183 -22.93 -1.10 11.06
C GLY A 183 -24.42 -0.87 10.76
N ARG A 184 -24.88 0.38 10.95
CA ARG A 184 -26.26 0.80 10.65
C ARG A 184 -26.41 1.48 9.30
N ALA A 185 -25.29 1.78 8.62
CA ALA A 185 -25.30 2.46 7.34
C ALA A 185 -25.66 1.50 6.22
N THR A 186 -26.52 1.94 5.29
CA THR A 186 -26.77 1.26 4.03
C THR A 186 -25.73 1.74 3.02
N LEU A 187 -25.11 0.80 2.30
CA LEU A 187 -24.06 1.06 1.33
C LEU A 187 -24.47 0.61 -0.06
N LYS A 188 -23.95 1.33 -1.07
CA LYS A 188 -24.02 0.92 -2.48
C LYS A 188 -22.59 0.88 -3.00
N ALA A 189 -22.21 -0.25 -3.55
CA ALA A 189 -20.89 -0.48 -4.11
C ALA A 189 -20.95 -0.51 -5.64
N LYS A 190 -19.96 0.08 -6.32
CA LYS A 190 -19.83 0.10 -7.77
C LYS A 190 -18.37 0.12 -8.17
N LEU A 191 -17.98 -0.74 -9.13
CA LEU A 191 -16.66 -0.65 -9.77
C LEU A 191 -16.50 0.68 -10.51
N ILE A 192 -15.34 1.29 -10.37
CA ILE A 192 -14.95 2.52 -11.06
C ILE A 192 -13.55 2.36 -11.69
N PRO A 193 -13.22 3.11 -12.74
CA PRO A 193 -11.86 3.22 -13.24
C PRO A 193 -10.89 3.70 -12.14
N LEU A 194 -9.66 3.17 -12.12
CA LEU A 194 -8.63 3.59 -11.14
C LEU A 194 -8.35 5.10 -11.19
N GLY A 195 -8.38 5.71 -12.38
CA GLY A 195 -8.20 7.14 -12.55
C GLY A 195 -9.29 8.02 -11.93
N GLU A 196 -10.45 7.44 -11.56
CA GLU A 196 -11.54 8.15 -10.86
C GLU A 196 -11.46 8.05 -9.33
N VAL A 197 -10.44 7.35 -8.80
CA VAL A 197 -10.25 7.22 -7.35
C VAL A 197 -9.99 8.58 -6.74
N ARG A 198 -10.79 8.92 -5.75
CA ARG A 198 -10.65 10.13 -4.94
C ARG A 198 -9.64 9.86 -3.83
N ALA A 199 -8.35 9.95 -4.18
CA ALA A 199 -7.30 9.81 -3.19
C ALA A 199 -7.51 10.76 -2.02
N PRO A 200 -7.16 10.36 -0.77
CA PRO A 200 -7.20 11.27 0.35
C PRO A 200 -6.38 12.52 0.02
N GLN A 201 -6.97 13.70 0.19
CA GLN A 201 -6.18 14.92 0.13
C GLN A 201 -5.24 14.91 1.34
N VAL A 202 -4.04 14.43 1.12
CA VAL A 202 -2.99 14.50 2.14
C VAL A 202 -2.63 15.96 2.28
N SER A 203 -3.14 16.62 3.31
CA SER A 203 -2.70 17.98 3.59
C SER A 203 -1.25 17.92 4.06
N ILE A 204 -0.36 18.47 3.25
CA ILE A 204 1.06 18.56 3.58
C ILE A 204 1.25 19.83 4.41
N LYS A 205 1.61 19.66 5.67
CA LYS A 205 2.04 20.77 6.51
C LYS A 205 3.55 20.92 6.41
N GLU A 206 4.00 22.01 5.80
CA GLU A 206 5.40 22.37 5.84
C GLU A 206 5.73 23.03 7.18
N MET A 207 6.80 22.58 7.82
CA MET A 207 7.26 23.12 9.09
C MET A 207 8.79 23.09 9.16
N ASN A 208 9.35 23.96 10.02
CA ASN A 208 10.77 23.93 10.33
C ASN A 208 10.96 23.51 11.78
N ILE A 209 11.78 22.50 12.01
CA ILE A 209 12.18 22.09 13.36
C ILE A 209 13.62 22.48 13.63
N THR A 210 13.98 22.59 14.93
CA THR A 210 15.36 22.89 15.32
C THR A 210 15.77 21.97 16.45
N VAL A 211 16.73 21.07 16.18
CA VAL A 211 17.22 20.06 17.09
C VAL A 211 18.71 20.26 17.41
N ALA A 212 19.18 19.74 18.54
CA ALA A 212 20.60 19.79 18.88
C ALA A 212 21.45 18.92 17.93
N SER A 213 20.90 17.82 17.47
CA SER A 213 21.49 16.91 16.48
C SER A 213 20.38 16.19 15.72
N PRO A 214 20.61 15.73 14.46
CA PRO A 214 19.60 15.05 13.64
C PRO A 214 19.43 13.57 14.06
N ARG A 215 19.15 13.35 15.35
CA ARG A 215 18.84 12.02 15.91
C ARG A 215 17.36 11.75 15.76
N LEU A 216 17.02 10.50 15.52
CA LEU A 216 15.64 10.07 15.30
C LEU A 216 14.72 10.40 16.49
N ASP A 217 15.18 10.20 17.73
CA ASP A 217 14.40 10.52 18.95
C ASP A 217 14.06 12.03 19.04
N ALA A 218 15.01 12.89 18.70
CA ALA A 218 14.83 14.32 18.76
C ALA A 218 13.94 14.84 17.60
N VAL A 219 14.22 14.37 16.40
CA VAL A 219 13.49 14.79 15.19
C VAL A 219 12.05 14.28 15.23
N ALA A 220 11.82 13.00 15.57
CA ALA A 220 10.46 12.45 15.70
C ALA A 220 9.68 13.14 16.83
N GLY A 221 10.34 13.48 17.95
CA GLY A 221 9.72 14.25 19.04
C GLY A 221 9.13 15.58 18.54
N GLU A 222 9.91 16.37 17.84
CA GLU A 222 9.49 17.67 17.28
C GLU A 222 8.39 17.50 16.21
N ILE A 223 8.57 16.59 15.26
CA ILE A 223 7.61 16.38 14.15
C ILE A 223 6.24 15.92 14.66
N PHE A 224 6.23 14.94 15.56
CA PHE A 224 4.99 14.30 16.02
C PHE A 224 4.48 14.84 17.37
N SER A 225 5.07 15.93 17.85
CA SER A 225 4.69 16.59 19.11
C SER A 225 4.71 15.62 20.28
N LEU A 226 5.83 14.87 20.42
CA LEU A 226 6.08 13.94 21.50
C LEU A 226 7.23 14.44 22.39
N SER A 227 7.21 14.06 23.66
CA SER A 227 8.41 14.19 24.47
C SER A 227 9.52 13.28 23.92
N ARG A 228 10.78 13.64 24.13
CA ARG A 228 11.91 12.84 23.66
C ARG A 228 11.89 11.41 24.20
N SER A 229 11.44 11.23 25.46
CA SER A 229 11.27 9.91 26.05
C SER A 229 10.16 9.10 25.38
N ALA A 230 9.01 9.74 25.07
CA ALA A 230 7.91 9.09 24.36
C ALA A 230 8.31 8.72 22.92
N ALA A 231 9.07 9.57 22.22
CA ALA A 231 9.62 9.26 20.91
C ALA A 231 10.59 8.06 20.98
N ALA A 232 11.50 8.05 21.95
CA ALA A 232 12.43 6.93 22.16
C ALA A 232 11.69 5.62 22.47
N GLN A 233 10.63 5.67 23.27
CA GLN A 233 9.80 4.50 23.58
C GLN A 233 9.05 3.99 22.34
N ALA A 234 8.49 4.89 21.52
CA ALA A 234 7.85 4.53 20.26
C ALA A 234 8.84 3.89 19.27
N ILE A 235 10.07 4.39 19.19
CA ILE A 235 11.15 3.80 18.39
C ILE A 235 11.49 2.40 18.91
N ALA A 236 11.73 2.24 20.21
CA ALA A 236 12.09 0.96 20.80
C ALA A 236 10.98 -0.10 20.65
N SER A 237 9.71 0.31 20.65
CA SER A 237 8.56 -0.58 20.41
C SER A 237 8.38 -0.95 18.92
N GLY A 238 9.22 -0.42 18.01
CA GLY A 238 9.11 -0.69 16.58
C GLY A 238 7.96 0.02 15.89
N ALA A 239 7.42 1.08 16.49
CA ALA A 239 6.36 1.89 15.88
C ALA A 239 6.88 2.91 14.86
N VAL A 240 8.21 3.06 14.72
CA VAL A 240 8.84 4.03 13.82
C VAL A 240 9.59 3.32 12.69
N THR A 241 9.37 3.77 11.47
CA THR A 241 10.18 3.38 10.30
C THR A 241 10.91 4.60 9.73
N VAL A 242 12.07 4.37 9.15
CA VAL A 242 12.85 5.35 8.39
C VAL A 242 13.15 4.74 7.03
N ASN A 243 12.70 5.37 5.95
CA ASN A 243 12.82 4.85 4.58
C ASN A 243 12.26 3.43 4.45
N ASP A 244 11.09 3.21 5.05
CA ASP A 244 10.35 1.93 5.11
C ASP A 244 11.04 0.81 5.91
N GLU A 245 12.19 1.08 6.53
CA GLU A 245 12.88 0.14 7.42
C GLU A 245 12.52 0.40 8.88
N GLN A 246 12.14 -0.64 9.63
CA GLN A 246 11.90 -0.54 11.06
C GLN A 246 13.19 -0.19 11.80
N VAL A 247 13.14 0.85 12.63
CA VAL A 247 14.27 1.31 13.41
C VAL A 247 13.96 1.13 14.90
N LEU A 248 14.89 0.49 15.63
CA LEU A 248 14.78 0.28 17.07
C LEU A 248 15.76 1.16 17.87
N LYS A 249 16.74 1.80 17.18
CA LYS A 249 17.75 2.65 17.81
C LYS A 249 17.31 4.10 17.80
N ALA A 250 17.01 4.66 18.97
CA ALA A 250 16.54 6.03 19.12
C ALA A 250 17.59 7.08 18.71
N ASP A 251 18.87 6.73 18.78
CA ASP A 251 20.00 7.59 18.44
C ASP A 251 20.43 7.50 16.96
N ARG A 252 19.72 6.74 16.13
CA ARG A 252 19.98 6.71 14.67
C ARG A 252 20.06 8.14 14.15
N ARG A 253 21.13 8.46 13.43
CA ARG A 253 21.25 9.73 12.71
C ARG A 253 20.45 9.69 11.44
N LEU A 254 19.78 10.80 11.17
CA LEU A 254 18.96 11.02 9.99
C LEU A 254 19.73 11.84 8.96
N SER A 255 19.41 11.62 7.70
CA SER A 255 19.93 12.32 6.53
C SER A 255 18.85 13.18 5.86
N PRO A 256 19.23 14.18 5.06
CA PRO A 256 18.28 14.85 4.18
C PRO A 256 17.46 13.86 3.34
N LYS A 257 16.20 14.21 3.09
CA LYS A 257 15.22 13.40 2.34
C LYS A 257 14.74 12.12 3.06
N ASP A 258 15.23 11.82 4.26
CA ASP A 258 14.71 10.66 4.99
C ASP A 258 13.19 10.78 5.22
N LYS A 259 12.48 9.69 4.94
CA LYS A 259 11.06 9.52 5.23
C LYS A 259 10.89 8.85 6.58
N ILE A 260 10.21 9.51 7.50
CA ILE A 260 9.91 8.99 8.84
C ILE A 260 8.41 8.72 8.94
N VAL A 261 8.04 7.51 9.33
CA VAL A 261 6.66 7.16 9.63
C VAL A 261 6.55 6.74 11.08
N LEU A 262 5.60 7.34 11.80
CA LEU A 262 5.23 6.92 13.15
C LEU A 262 3.81 6.38 13.13
N ARG A 263 3.67 5.11 13.44
CA ARG A 263 2.37 4.41 13.44
C ARG A 263 1.35 5.15 14.30
N GLY A 264 0.20 5.51 13.70
CA GLY A 264 -0.88 6.24 14.35
C GLY A 264 -0.66 7.76 14.49
N LYS A 265 0.45 8.31 13.96
CA LYS A 265 0.76 9.75 13.98
C LYS A 265 1.06 10.35 12.61
N GLY A 266 1.15 9.50 11.57
CA GLY A 266 1.38 9.92 10.19
C GLY A 266 2.84 9.81 9.74
N ARG A 267 3.14 10.46 8.63
CA ARG A 267 4.47 10.42 8.00
C ARG A 267 5.04 11.82 7.80
N ALA A 268 6.35 11.90 7.70
CA ALA A 268 7.06 13.12 7.40
C ALA A 268 8.28 12.86 6.51
N ILE A 269 8.59 13.79 5.61
CA ILE A 269 9.78 13.76 4.77
C ILE A 269 10.65 14.94 5.18
N LEU A 270 11.93 14.67 5.44
CA LEU A 270 12.91 15.69 5.77
C LEU A 270 13.33 16.46 4.50
N GLY A 271 13.66 17.73 4.68
CA GLY A 271 14.08 18.59 3.58
C GLY A 271 15.40 18.16 2.94
N GLU A 272 15.72 18.80 1.83
CA GLU A 272 16.89 18.47 1.01
C GLU A 272 18.22 18.78 1.69
N GLU A 273 18.21 19.73 2.64
CA GLU A 273 19.42 20.16 3.35
C GLU A 273 19.14 20.41 4.82
N PHE A 274 20.15 20.16 5.65
CA PHE A 274 20.17 20.53 7.05
C PHE A 274 21.06 21.75 7.23
N THR A 275 20.51 22.83 7.82
CA THR A 275 21.25 24.07 8.03
C THR A 275 21.64 24.25 9.50
N GLN A 276 22.81 24.83 9.77
CA GLN A 276 23.21 25.15 11.13
C GLN A 276 22.71 26.54 11.52
N THR A 277 22.17 26.65 12.73
CA THR A 277 21.83 27.94 13.33
C THR A 277 23.07 28.59 13.94
N LYS A 278 23.02 29.91 14.15
CA LYS A 278 24.11 30.66 14.83
C LYS A 278 24.48 30.12 16.21
N LYS A 279 23.59 29.32 16.86
CA LYS A 279 23.79 28.67 18.17
C LYS A 279 24.25 27.21 18.05
N GLY A 280 24.71 26.76 16.87
CA GLY A 280 25.20 25.39 16.65
C GLY A 280 24.12 24.31 16.60
N ARG A 281 22.82 24.66 16.60
CA ARG A 281 21.73 23.68 16.43
C ARG A 281 21.46 23.42 14.96
N VAL A 282 20.84 22.29 14.64
CA VAL A 282 20.46 21.89 13.29
C VAL A 282 19.01 22.29 13.02
N ARG A 283 18.78 23.07 11.98
CA ARG A 283 17.45 23.40 11.46
C ARG A 283 17.14 22.48 10.26
N ILE A 284 15.96 21.90 10.26
CA ILE A 284 15.49 20.92 9.28
C ILE A 284 14.11 21.36 8.79
N GLY A 285 13.97 21.52 7.47
CA GLY A 285 12.66 21.64 6.84
C GLY A 285 11.95 20.28 6.86
N VAL A 286 10.66 20.25 7.08
CA VAL A 286 9.87 19.01 7.17
C VAL A 286 8.56 19.19 6.44
N LYS A 287 8.22 18.22 5.58
CA LYS A 287 6.90 18.06 4.99
C LYS A 287 6.17 16.93 5.73
N LYS A 288 5.21 17.30 6.58
CA LYS A 288 4.42 16.34 7.36
C LYS A 288 3.07 16.14 6.71
N SER A 289 2.69 14.88 6.47
CA SER A 289 1.32 14.51 6.08
C SER A 289 0.42 14.55 7.33
N VAL A 290 -0.70 15.27 7.23
CA VAL A 290 -1.68 15.46 8.31
C VAL A 290 -3.00 14.88 7.88
#